data_231210e3969b2361f6f9c7d8c23488a6
#
_entry.id   231210e3969b2361f6f9c7d8c23488a6
#
_cell.length_a   1.000
_cell.length_b   1.000
_cell.length_c   1.000
_cell.angle_alpha   90.00
_cell.angle_beta   90.00
_cell.angle_gamma   90.00
#
_symmetry.space_group_name_H-M   'P 1'
#
loop_
_entity.id
_entity.type
_entity.pdbx_description
1 polymer ?
#
loop_
_entity_poly.entity_id
_entity_poly.type
_entity_poly.pdbx_seq_one_letter_code
_entity_poly.pdbx_strand_id
1 'polypeptide(L)'
;MENKNFNTNALHSGHDVSKSEGTRAVPIYQSTSYVFNDADHAANLFSLAEPGYIYTRLNNPTNDVLEKRMAALEGGIAAVATASGTSAIATTLLVLLKAGDHIVASNSLYGGTFNMLTNMMPRLGITTTFVDPEDPSNFKEAIKDNTRAFFAESLGNPKLDVLDLQGISKFAKEAKVPFIVDNTVATPYLLNPIEHGANIVI
;
A
#
# COMPACT_ATOMS: atom_id res chain seq x y z
N MET A 1 4.12 -6.02 19.15
CA MET A 1 3.87 -7.34 18.51
C MET A 1 5.05 -8.24 18.83
N GLU A 2 4.83 -9.49 19.28
CA GLU A 2 5.92 -10.44 19.45
C GLU A 2 6.67 -10.59 18.12
N ASN A 3 7.99 -10.55 18.20
CA ASN A 3 8.89 -10.65 17.05
C ASN A 3 8.87 -12.10 16.52
N LYS A 4 7.76 -12.50 15.89
CA LYS A 4 7.67 -13.82 15.25
C LYS A 4 8.64 -13.84 14.08
N ASN A 5 9.37 -14.95 13.94
CA ASN A 5 10.25 -15.19 12.80
C ASN A 5 9.48 -14.94 11.48
N PHE A 6 10.09 -14.32 10.48
CA PHE A 6 9.49 -14.01 9.17
C PHE A 6 8.74 -15.21 8.57
N ASN A 7 9.36 -16.40 8.59
CA ASN A 7 8.75 -17.63 8.06
C ASN A 7 7.44 -17.99 8.77
N THR A 8 7.37 -17.80 10.08
CA THR A 8 6.15 -18.03 10.86
C THR A 8 5.06 -17.02 10.47
N ASN A 9 5.41 -15.76 10.30
CA ASN A 9 4.47 -14.74 9.84
C ASN A 9 3.97 -15.02 8.42
N ALA A 10 4.86 -15.39 7.51
CA ALA A 10 4.51 -15.69 6.11
C ALA A 10 3.51 -16.86 5.99
N LEU A 11 3.56 -17.82 6.91
CA LEU A 11 2.66 -18.97 6.91
C LEU A 11 1.39 -18.77 7.72
N HIS A 12 1.45 -18.07 8.85
CA HIS A 12 0.40 -18.11 9.87
C HIS A 12 -0.27 -16.77 10.19
N SER A 13 0.35 -15.62 9.90
CA SER A 13 -0.25 -14.34 10.21
C SER A 13 -1.57 -14.12 9.48
N GLY A 14 -2.54 -13.53 10.17
CA GLY A 14 -3.86 -13.21 9.63
C GLY A 14 -4.86 -14.36 9.62
N HIS A 15 -4.44 -15.62 9.75
CA HIS A 15 -5.35 -16.77 9.78
C HIS A 15 -5.63 -17.20 11.23
N ASP A 16 -6.89 -17.09 11.63
CA ASP A 16 -7.41 -17.60 12.90
C ASP A 16 -8.12 -18.92 12.67
N VAL A 17 -7.45 -20.01 13.02
CA VAL A 17 -7.97 -21.39 12.85
C VAL A 17 -9.26 -21.63 13.64
N SER A 18 -9.48 -20.91 14.75
CA SER A 18 -10.70 -21.05 15.55
C SER A 18 -11.96 -20.53 14.85
N LYS A 19 -11.77 -19.62 13.88
CA LYS A 19 -12.85 -19.03 13.07
C LYS A 19 -13.05 -19.74 11.71
N SER A 20 -12.33 -20.84 11.48
CA SER A 20 -12.32 -21.55 10.21
C SER A 20 -12.40 -23.09 10.38
N GLU A 21 -13.22 -23.54 11.32
CA GLU A 21 -13.44 -24.98 11.60
C GLU A 21 -12.13 -25.76 11.85
N GLY A 22 -11.09 -25.08 12.37
CA GLY A 22 -9.79 -25.68 12.65
C GLY A 22 -8.95 -26.00 11.40
N THR A 23 -9.30 -25.46 10.24
CA THR A 23 -8.53 -25.70 9.00
C THR A 23 -7.15 -25.09 9.05
N ARG A 24 -6.13 -25.81 8.54
CA ARG A 24 -4.76 -25.27 8.41
C ARG A 24 -4.62 -24.32 7.20
N ALA A 25 -5.27 -24.67 6.09
CA ALA A 25 -5.33 -23.81 4.92
C ALA A 25 -6.40 -22.73 5.12
N VAL A 26 -6.15 -21.53 4.58
CA VAL A 26 -7.16 -20.46 4.56
C VAL A 26 -8.33 -20.90 3.67
N PRO A 27 -9.57 -20.95 4.17
CA PRO A 27 -10.73 -21.25 3.34
C PRO A 27 -10.95 -20.19 2.27
N ILE A 28 -11.48 -20.62 1.11
CA ILE A 28 -11.87 -19.72 0.03
C ILE A 28 -13.36 -19.42 0.15
N TYR A 29 -13.70 -18.19 0.54
CA TYR A 29 -15.06 -17.71 0.69
C TYR A 29 -15.56 -17.12 -0.64
N GLN A 30 -16.16 -17.96 -1.49
CA GLN A 30 -16.76 -17.56 -2.77
C GLN A 30 -18.20 -17.06 -2.55
N SER A 31 -18.39 -16.08 -1.68
CA SER A 31 -19.69 -15.47 -1.40
C SER A 31 -19.70 -14.01 -1.81
N THR A 32 -20.80 -13.52 -2.36
CA THR A 32 -21.01 -12.12 -2.69
C THR A 32 -21.47 -11.32 -1.46
N SER A 33 -22.35 -11.90 -0.64
CA SER A 33 -22.98 -11.25 0.52
C SER A 33 -23.02 -12.19 1.72
N TYR A 34 -23.26 -11.60 2.88
CA TYR A 34 -23.25 -12.29 4.17
C TYR A 34 -24.59 -12.06 4.88
N VAL A 35 -25.02 -13.06 5.66
CA VAL A 35 -26.27 -13.01 6.41
C VAL A 35 -26.06 -12.23 7.71
N PHE A 36 -27.04 -11.39 8.06
CA PHE A 36 -27.09 -10.70 9.35
C PHE A 36 -27.91 -11.50 10.37
N ASN A 37 -27.57 -11.33 11.64
CA ASN A 37 -28.32 -11.99 12.73
C ASN A 37 -29.74 -11.41 12.85
N ASP A 38 -29.82 -10.05 12.77
CA ASP A 38 -31.07 -9.27 12.84
C ASP A 38 -30.83 -7.88 12.22
N ALA A 39 -31.84 -7.02 12.31
CA ALA A 39 -31.79 -5.67 11.75
C ALA A 39 -30.81 -4.75 12.49
N ASP A 40 -30.65 -4.91 13.80
CA ASP A 40 -29.74 -4.11 14.60
C ASP A 40 -28.28 -4.46 14.31
N HIS A 41 -27.98 -5.76 14.15
CA HIS A 41 -26.66 -6.21 13.69
C HIS A 41 -26.34 -5.64 12.30
N ALA A 42 -27.30 -5.66 11.37
CA ALA A 42 -27.10 -5.04 10.06
C ALA A 42 -26.79 -3.54 10.17
N ALA A 43 -27.57 -2.82 10.97
CA ALA A 43 -27.35 -1.38 11.18
C ALA A 43 -25.97 -1.07 11.78
N ASN A 44 -25.52 -1.87 12.75
CA ASN A 44 -24.20 -1.74 13.36
C ASN A 44 -23.05 -1.96 12.35
N LEU A 45 -23.16 -2.98 11.50
CA LEU A 45 -22.18 -3.23 10.45
C LEU A 45 -22.12 -2.10 9.42
N PHE A 46 -23.26 -1.64 8.95
CA PHE A 46 -23.33 -0.53 7.96
C PHE A 46 -22.85 0.80 8.50
N SER A 47 -23.05 1.06 9.81
CA SER A 47 -22.56 2.25 10.49
C SER A 47 -21.10 2.14 10.97
N LEU A 48 -20.45 0.98 10.76
CA LEU A 48 -19.09 0.66 11.24
C LEU A 48 -18.96 0.71 12.77
N ALA A 49 -20.07 0.57 13.50
CA ALA A 49 -20.05 0.45 14.95
C ALA A 49 -19.54 -0.92 15.43
N GLU A 50 -19.61 -1.91 14.56
CA GLU A 50 -19.15 -3.27 14.80
C GLU A 50 -18.40 -3.80 13.55
N PRO A 51 -17.28 -4.54 13.71
CA PRO A 51 -16.58 -5.14 12.59
C PRO A 51 -17.30 -6.40 12.09
N GLY A 52 -17.32 -6.61 10.78
CA GLY A 52 -17.88 -7.82 10.18
C GLY A 52 -17.94 -7.77 8.67
N TYR A 53 -18.51 -8.81 8.07
CA TYR A 53 -18.61 -8.97 6.63
C TYR A 53 -20.04 -8.65 6.16
N ILE A 54 -20.14 -7.79 5.15
CA ILE A 54 -21.40 -7.35 4.54
C ILE A 54 -21.48 -7.84 3.11
N TYR A 55 -20.46 -7.50 2.33
CA TYR A 55 -20.41 -7.70 0.89
C TYR A 55 -18.96 -7.81 0.43
N THR A 56 -18.63 -8.81 -0.40
CA THR A 56 -17.25 -9.16 -0.78
C THR A 56 -16.46 -8.00 -1.42
N ARG A 57 -17.12 -7.07 -2.12
CA ARG A 57 -16.45 -5.87 -2.66
C ARG A 57 -15.89 -4.97 -1.55
N LEU A 58 -16.49 -4.98 -0.36
CA LEU A 58 -16.00 -4.22 0.80
C LEU A 58 -14.93 -5.01 1.56
N ASN A 59 -15.25 -6.24 1.91
CA ASN A 59 -14.35 -7.13 2.63
C ASN A 59 -14.77 -8.61 2.44
N ASN A 60 -13.79 -9.51 2.54
CA ASN A 60 -14.00 -10.95 2.42
C ASN A 60 -13.01 -11.68 3.34
N PRO A 61 -13.41 -12.73 4.07
CA PRO A 61 -12.52 -13.44 4.99
C PRO A 61 -11.24 -13.96 4.36
N THR A 62 -11.26 -14.38 3.09
CA THR A 62 -10.06 -14.81 2.37
C THR A 62 -9.08 -13.65 2.14
N ASN A 63 -9.59 -12.50 1.65
CA ASN A 63 -8.78 -11.32 1.43
C ASN A 63 -8.25 -10.73 2.74
N ASP A 64 -9.06 -10.75 3.80
CA ASP A 64 -8.69 -10.26 5.13
C ASP A 64 -7.45 -10.98 5.69
N VAL A 65 -7.31 -12.28 5.42
CA VAL A 65 -6.10 -13.04 5.79
C VAL A 65 -4.87 -12.53 5.02
N LEU A 66 -5.00 -12.28 3.70
CA LEU A 66 -3.92 -11.73 2.89
C LEU A 66 -3.51 -10.33 3.40
N GLU A 67 -4.48 -9.46 3.61
CA GLU A 67 -4.27 -8.09 4.08
C GLU A 67 -3.57 -8.05 5.43
N LYS A 68 -4.04 -8.82 6.41
CA LYS A 68 -3.41 -8.94 7.73
C LYS A 68 -2.01 -9.54 7.65
N ARG A 69 -1.79 -10.51 6.77
CA ARG A 69 -0.49 -11.15 6.58
C ARG A 69 0.52 -10.18 5.98
N MET A 70 0.14 -9.46 4.93
CA MET A 70 1.01 -8.47 4.31
C MET A 70 1.31 -7.32 5.26
N ALA A 71 0.32 -6.81 5.99
CA ALA A 71 0.54 -5.82 7.03
C ALA A 71 1.55 -6.31 8.11
N ALA A 72 1.46 -7.58 8.51
CA ALA A 72 2.39 -8.15 9.48
C ALA A 72 3.81 -8.35 8.92
N LEU A 73 3.94 -8.65 7.64
CA LEU A 73 5.23 -8.85 6.97
C LEU A 73 5.93 -7.52 6.67
N GLU A 74 5.20 -6.50 6.26
CA GLU A 74 5.72 -5.16 5.98
C GLU A 74 5.85 -4.27 7.24
N GLY A 75 5.36 -4.72 8.40
CA GLY A 75 5.34 -3.92 9.62
C GLY A 75 4.30 -2.79 9.58
N GLY A 76 3.30 -2.90 8.71
CA GLY A 76 2.22 -1.93 8.54
C GLY A 76 1.11 -2.08 9.58
N ILE A 77 0.27 -1.05 9.69
CA ILE A 77 -0.91 -1.04 10.57
C ILE A 77 -2.04 -1.86 9.95
N ALA A 78 -2.21 -1.75 8.64
CA ALA A 78 -3.24 -2.44 7.85
C ALA A 78 -2.79 -2.56 6.40
N ALA A 79 -3.46 -3.39 5.63
CA ALA A 79 -3.29 -3.47 4.18
C ALA A 79 -4.64 -3.62 3.48
N VAL A 80 -4.67 -3.32 2.19
CA VAL A 80 -5.83 -3.49 1.31
C VAL A 80 -5.39 -4.25 0.07
N ALA A 81 -6.05 -5.35 -0.22
CA ALA A 81 -5.80 -6.14 -1.42
C ALA A 81 -6.51 -5.53 -2.64
N THR A 82 -5.80 -5.46 -3.74
CA THR A 82 -6.34 -5.01 -5.04
C THR A 82 -6.08 -6.05 -6.13
N ALA A 83 -6.67 -5.86 -7.30
CA ALA A 83 -6.57 -6.83 -8.40
C ALA A 83 -5.17 -6.90 -9.05
N SER A 84 -4.32 -5.88 -8.84
CA SER A 84 -2.96 -5.80 -9.38
C SER A 84 -2.14 -4.72 -8.67
N GLY A 85 -0.81 -4.77 -8.77
CA GLY A 85 0.07 -3.70 -8.29
C GLY A 85 -0.24 -2.34 -8.94
N THR A 86 -0.50 -2.31 -10.26
CA THR A 86 -0.92 -1.09 -10.96
C THR A 86 -2.22 -0.51 -10.37
N SER A 87 -3.17 -1.37 -10.02
CA SER A 87 -4.42 -0.98 -9.37
C SER A 87 -4.16 -0.47 -7.93
N ALA A 88 -3.21 -1.07 -7.20
CA ALA A 88 -2.79 -0.59 -5.89
C ALA A 88 -2.20 0.83 -5.97
N ILE A 89 -1.27 1.07 -6.90
CA ILE A 89 -0.68 2.40 -7.13
C ILE A 89 -1.77 3.42 -7.49
N ALA A 90 -2.61 3.10 -8.49
CA ALA A 90 -3.67 4.01 -8.94
C ALA A 90 -4.63 4.36 -7.81
N THR A 91 -5.09 3.37 -7.05
CA THR A 91 -6.01 3.58 -5.92
C THR A 91 -5.37 4.44 -4.83
N THR A 92 -4.12 4.14 -4.46
CA THR A 92 -3.38 4.92 -3.46
C THR A 92 -3.28 6.39 -3.86
N LEU A 93 -2.88 6.65 -5.12
CA LEU A 93 -2.74 8.02 -5.60
C LEU A 93 -4.08 8.75 -5.66
N LEU A 94 -5.16 8.09 -6.14
CA LEU A 94 -6.49 8.70 -6.25
C LEU A 94 -7.18 8.95 -4.89
N VAL A 95 -6.83 8.18 -3.86
CA VAL A 95 -7.31 8.43 -2.49
C VAL A 95 -6.60 9.61 -1.86
N LEU A 96 -5.31 9.77 -2.11
CA LEU A 96 -4.48 10.80 -1.51
C LEU A 96 -4.55 12.15 -2.24
N LEU A 97 -4.81 12.16 -3.53
CA LEU A 97 -4.62 13.30 -4.41
C LEU A 97 -5.91 13.70 -5.14
N LYS A 98 -5.99 14.96 -5.48
CA LYS A 98 -7.06 15.57 -6.29
C LYS A 98 -6.49 16.41 -7.42
N ALA A 99 -7.35 16.86 -8.31
CA ALA A 99 -6.96 17.81 -9.36
C ALA A 99 -6.29 19.06 -8.78
N GLY A 100 -5.17 19.44 -9.37
CA GLY A 100 -4.29 20.52 -8.92
C GLY A 100 -3.15 20.07 -8.02
N ASP A 101 -3.13 18.83 -7.54
CA ASP A 101 -2.05 18.31 -6.72
C ASP A 101 -0.83 17.87 -7.55
N HIS A 102 0.31 17.77 -6.86
CA HIS A 102 1.60 17.44 -7.46
C HIS A 102 2.27 16.28 -6.71
N ILE A 103 2.98 15.44 -7.47
CA ILE A 103 3.80 14.32 -7.00
C ILE A 103 5.26 14.58 -7.36
N VAL A 104 6.18 14.29 -6.44
CA VAL A 104 7.60 14.10 -6.78
C VAL A 104 7.85 12.60 -6.85
N ALA A 105 8.34 12.12 -7.98
CA ALA A 105 8.57 10.71 -8.23
C ALA A 105 9.99 10.43 -8.72
N SER A 106 10.53 9.26 -8.36
CA SER A 106 11.75 8.75 -9.00
C SER A 106 11.55 8.63 -10.52
N ASN A 107 12.61 8.84 -11.29
CA ASN A 107 12.63 8.54 -12.74
C ASN A 107 12.96 7.07 -13.02
N SER A 108 13.37 6.30 -12.01
CA SER A 108 13.70 4.87 -12.09
C SER A 108 12.51 4.05 -11.62
N LEU A 109 11.51 3.89 -12.49
CA LEU A 109 10.24 3.24 -12.22
C LEU A 109 9.91 2.21 -13.28
N TYR A 110 9.11 1.22 -12.87
CA TYR A 110 8.44 0.31 -13.81
C TYR A 110 7.68 1.10 -14.88
N GLY A 111 7.81 0.65 -16.13
CA GLY A 111 7.24 1.38 -17.27
C GLY A 111 5.74 1.64 -17.17
N GLY A 112 4.97 0.73 -16.57
CA GLY A 112 3.53 0.92 -16.31
C GLY A 112 3.25 2.07 -15.35
N THR A 113 4.02 2.17 -14.28
CA THR A 113 3.93 3.26 -13.29
C THR A 113 4.35 4.59 -13.90
N PHE A 114 5.48 4.61 -14.62
CA PHE A 114 5.93 5.80 -15.34
C PHE A 114 4.87 6.29 -16.32
N ASN A 115 4.29 5.39 -17.12
CA ASN A 115 3.21 5.74 -18.06
C ASN A 115 1.95 6.25 -17.34
N MET A 116 1.58 5.65 -16.21
CA MET A 116 0.45 6.14 -15.39
C MET A 116 0.69 7.58 -14.92
N LEU A 117 1.87 7.87 -14.36
CA LEU A 117 2.22 9.19 -13.84
C LEU A 117 2.38 10.23 -14.96
N THR A 118 2.80 9.82 -16.15
CA THR A 118 3.01 10.72 -17.31
C THR A 118 1.74 10.99 -18.09
N ASN A 119 0.85 9.99 -18.24
CA ASN A 119 -0.27 10.09 -19.19
C ASN A 119 -1.64 10.02 -18.51
N MET A 120 -1.83 9.20 -17.48
CA MET A 120 -3.13 9.04 -16.84
C MET A 120 -3.38 10.12 -15.77
N MET A 121 -2.44 10.33 -14.87
CA MET A 121 -2.60 11.31 -13.78
C MET A 121 -2.80 12.75 -14.27
N PRO A 122 -2.11 13.24 -15.34
CA PRO A 122 -2.40 14.58 -15.88
C PRO A 122 -3.82 14.75 -16.41
N ARG A 123 -4.46 13.71 -16.95
CA ARG A 123 -5.87 13.77 -17.38
C ARG A 123 -6.83 13.98 -16.20
N LEU A 124 -6.40 13.64 -14.99
CA LEU A 124 -7.11 13.85 -13.73
C LEU A 124 -6.68 15.15 -13.02
N GLY A 125 -5.84 15.97 -13.70
CA GLY A 125 -5.34 17.23 -13.16
C GLY A 125 -4.22 17.07 -12.12
N ILE A 126 -3.60 15.90 -12.00
CA ILE A 126 -2.49 15.64 -11.09
C ILE A 126 -1.18 15.68 -11.88
N THR A 127 -0.22 16.46 -11.44
CA THR A 127 1.07 16.64 -12.11
C THR A 127 2.20 15.90 -11.41
N THR A 128 3.22 15.47 -12.16
CA THR A 128 4.38 14.77 -11.61
C THR A 128 5.67 15.46 -12.04
N THR A 129 6.61 15.63 -11.09
CA THR A 129 8.02 15.93 -11.39
C THR A 129 8.84 14.67 -11.12
N PHE A 130 9.51 14.20 -12.17
CA PHE A 130 10.44 13.07 -12.05
C PHE A 130 11.83 13.58 -11.70
N VAL A 131 12.49 12.89 -10.76
CA VAL A 131 13.83 13.22 -10.28
C VAL A 131 14.74 12.00 -10.32
N ASP A 132 16.03 12.24 -10.41
CA ASP A 132 17.04 11.21 -10.26
C ASP A 132 17.10 10.79 -8.80
N PRO A 133 16.86 9.49 -8.46
CA PRO A 133 16.83 9.03 -7.09
C PRO A 133 18.22 8.76 -6.49
N GLU A 134 19.31 8.85 -7.25
CA GLU A 134 20.67 8.64 -6.76
C GLU A 134 21.05 9.67 -5.67
N ASP A 135 20.52 10.90 -5.79
CA ASP A 135 20.65 11.91 -4.76
C ASP A 135 19.28 12.23 -4.14
N PRO A 136 19.01 11.85 -2.88
CA PRO A 136 17.77 12.17 -2.19
C PRO A 136 17.42 13.66 -2.15
N SER A 137 18.39 14.57 -2.27
CA SER A 137 18.16 16.02 -2.28
C SER A 137 17.35 16.47 -3.50
N ASN A 138 17.38 15.73 -4.61
CA ASN A 138 16.58 16.00 -5.81
C ASN A 138 15.07 15.96 -5.51
N PHE A 139 14.65 15.11 -4.57
CA PHE A 139 13.25 15.09 -4.13
C PHE A 139 12.87 16.39 -3.42
N LYS A 140 13.77 16.93 -2.57
CA LYS A 140 13.55 18.19 -1.87
C LYS A 140 13.46 19.36 -2.84
N GLU A 141 14.37 19.43 -3.83
CA GLU A 141 14.42 20.52 -4.80
C GLU A 141 13.20 20.57 -5.72
N ALA A 142 12.56 19.41 -5.95
CA ALA A 142 11.36 19.30 -6.79
C ALA A 142 10.04 19.62 -6.05
N ILE A 143 10.09 19.93 -4.74
CA ILE A 143 8.90 20.27 -3.95
C ILE A 143 8.27 21.57 -4.44
N LYS A 144 6.94 21.57 -4.58
CA LYS A 144 6.10 22.73 -4.89
C LYS A 144 5.06 22.91 -3.79
N ASP A 145 4.41 24.06 -3.72
CA ASP A 145 3.35 24.34 -2.73
C ASP A 145 2.20 23.34 -2.76
N ASN A 146 1.93 22.79 -3.94
CA ASN A 146 0.91 21.78 -4.18
C ASN A 146 1.43 20.34 -4.17
N THR A 147 2.68 20.07 -3.78
CA THR A 147 3.18 18.69 -3.59
C THR A 147 2.44 18.01 -2.46
N ARG A 148 1.96 16.78 -2.71
CA ARG A 148 1.16 16.02 -1.75
C ARG A 148 1.66 14.60 -1.52
N ALA A 149 2.59 14.10 -2.32
CA ALA A 149 3.19 12.79 -2.14
C ALA A 149 4.58 12.71 -2.77
N PHE A 150 5.42 11.85 -2.20
CA PHE A 150 6.61 11.30 -2.85
C PHE A 150 6.34 9.86 -3.25
N PHE A 151 6.86 9.46 -4.41
CA PHE A 151 6.73 8.09 -4.93
C PHE A 151 8.08 7.57 -5.45
N ALA A 152 8.44 6.35 -5.05
CA ALA A 152 9.64 5.67 -5.55
C ALA A 152 9.48 4.14 -5.51
N GLU A 153 10.33 3.42 -6.23
CA GLU A 153 10.51 1.97 -6.09
C GLU A 153 11.74 1.70 -5.23
N SER A 154 11.68 0.73 -4.32
CA SER A 154 12.81 0.39 -3.44
C SER A 154 14.04 -0.09 -4.24
N LEU A 155 13.78 -0.78 -5.34
CA LEU A 155 14.72 -1.18 -6.39
C LEU A 155 14.17 -0.71 -7.72
N GLY A 156 14.86 0.22 -8.36
CA GLY A 156 14.43 0.82 -9.63
C GLY A 156 14.34 -0.21 -10.76
N ASN A 157 13.31 -0.08 -11.60
CA ASN A 157 13.10 -0.97 -12.73
C ASN A 157 13.19 -0.18 -14.05
N PRO A 158 14.12 -0.52 -14.98
CA PRO A 158 14.96 -1.72 -15.02
C PRO A 158 16.40 -1.55 -14.50
N LYS A 159 16.77 -0.40 -13.96
CA LYS A 159 18.16 -0.08 -13.62
C LYS A 159 18.70 -0.86 -12.42
N LEU A 160 17.83 -1.34 -11.52
CA LEU A 160 18.17 -2.04 -10.26
C LEU A 160 18.97 -1.14 -9.29
N ASP A 161 18.85 0.16 -9.42
CA ASP A 161 19.37 1.13 -8.46
C ASP A 161 18.65 0.99 -7.11
N VAL A 162 19.42 0.91 -6.05
CA VAL A 162 18.93 0.80 -4.68
C VAL A 162 18.78 2.22 -4.09
N LEU A 163 17.57 2.56 -3.67
CA LEU A 163 17.29 3.89 -3.17
C LEU A 163 17.71 4.10 -1.71
N ASP A 164 18.20 5.29 -1.40
CA ASP A 164 18.33 5.77 -0.01
C ASP A 164 16.96 6.20 0.52
N LEU A 165 16.17 5.21 0.97
CA LEU A 165 14.83 5.45 1.50
C LEU A 165 14.84 6.37 2.73
N GLN A 166 15.87 6.29 3.59
CA GLN A 166 15.96 7.14 4.79
C GLN A 166 16.21 8.60 4.42
N GLY A 167 17.10 8.85 3.46
CA GLY A 167 17.37 10.18 2.93
C GLY A 167 16.12 10.81 2.32
N ILE A 168 15.40 10.09 1.45
CA ILE A 168 14.15 10.56 0.83
C ILE A 168 13.07 10.79 1.89
N SER A 169 12.89 9.84 2.82
CA SER A 169 11.91 9.92 3.90
C SER A 169 12.10 11.15 4.79
N LYS A 170 13.33 11.56 5.04
CA LYS A 170 13.62 12.79 5.79
C LYS A 170 12.98 14.01 5.12
N PHE A 171 13.16 14.16 3.81
CA PHE A 171 12.59 15.28 3.06
C PHE A 171 11.05 15.19 2.95
N ALA A 172 10.49 13.99 2.81
CA ALA A 172 9.05 13.80 2.86
C ALA A 172 8.44 14.24 4.20
N LYS A 173 9.09 13.90 5.32
CA LYS A 173 8.70 14.36 6.67
C LYS A 173 8.82 15.88 6.83
N GLU A 174 9.89 16.49 6.35
CA GLU A 174 10.06 17.95 6.37
C GLU A 174 8.94 18.64 5.58
N ALA A 175 8.58 18.10 4.42
CA ALA A 175 7.50 18.59 3.57
C ALA A 175 6.09 18.23 4.07
N LYS A 176 5.98 17.35 5.08
CA LYS A 176 4.72 16.82 5.63
C LYS A 176 3.85 16.13 4.58
N VAL A 177 4.48 15.38 3.69
CA VAL A 177 3.81 14.56 2.66
C VAL A 177 4.11 13.08 2.87
N PRO A 178 3.19 12.16 2.53
CA PRO A 178 3.47 10.74 2.58
C PRO A 178 4.55 10.35 1.56
N PHE A 179 5.40 9.40 1.97
CA PHE A 179 6.33 8.71 1.09
C PHE A 179 5.77 7.31 0.77
N ILE A 180 5.49 7.08 -0.50
CA ILE A 180 4.95 5.84 -1.06
C ILE A 180 6.09 5.09 -1.71
N VAL A 181 6.28 3.83 -1.34
CA VAL A 181 7.34 2.96 -1.88
C VAL A 181 6.73 1.71 -2.48
N ASP A 182 6.99 1.48 -3.76
CA ASP A 182 6.74 0.18 -4.38
C ASP A 182 7.90 -0.75 -4.05
N ASN A 183 7.61 -1.82 -3.29
CA ASN A 183 8.58 -2.79 -2.80
C ASN A 183 8.49 -4.14 -3.53
N THR A 184 7.87 -4.17 -4.70
CA THR A 184 7.59 -5.41 -5.44
C THR A 184 8.83 -6.27 -5.66
N VAL A 185 9.98 -5.67 -5.99
CA VAL A 185 11.20 -6.42 -6.33
C VAL A 185 11.91 -6.94 -5.09
N ALA A 186 12.09 -6.10 -4.06
CA ALA A 186 12.77 -6.52 -2.83
C ALA A 186 11.89 -7.43 -1.97
N THR A 187 10.59 -7.22 -1.96
CA THR A 187 9.60 -7.89 -1.10
C THR A 187 9.87 -7.64 0.40
N PRO A 188 8.92 -7.88 1.30
CA PRO A 188 9.15 -7.71 2.74
C PRO A 188 10.20 -8.67 3.32
N TYR A 189 10.70 -9.63 2.52
CA TYR A 189 11.77 -10.52 2.95
C TYR A 189 13.15 -9.84 2.94
N LEU A 190 13.44 -9.03 1.92
CA LEU A 190 14.73 -8.37 1.77
C LEU A 190 14.75 -6.96 2.36
N LEU A 191 13.60 -6.28 2.35
CA LEU A 191 13.51 -4.89 2.77
C LEU A 191 12.11 -4.57 3.30
N ASN A 192 12.04 -3.89 4.45
CA ASN A 192 10.81 -3.30 5.01
C ASN A 192 10.86 -1.77 4.88
N PRO A 193 10.30 -1.17 3.84
CA PRO A 193 10.38 0.29 3.62
C PRO A 193 9.80 1.11 4.77
N ILE A 194 8.82 0.59 5.52
CA ILE A 194 8.25 1.26 6.70
C ILE A 194 9.32 1.51 7.78
N GLU A 195 10.22 0.57 8.01
CA GLU A 195 11.34 0.73 8.96
C GLU A 195 12.33 1.82 8.51
N HIS A 196 12.34 2.14 7.21
CA HIS A 196 13.14 3.19 6.60
C HIS A 196 12.37 4.50 6.36
N GLY A 197 11.13 4.57 6.87
CA GLY A 197 10.34 5.79 6.92
C GLY A 197 9.33 5.98 5.80
N ALA A 198 9.07 4.95 4.98
CA ALA A 198 7.91 4.93 4.10
C ALA A 198 6.62 4.95 4.92
N ASN A 199 5.59 5.61 4.38
CA ASN A 199 4.26 5.66 5.01
C ASN A 199 3.31 4.65 4.38
N ILE A 200 3.52 4.32 3.11
CA ILE A 200 2.71 3.38 2.33
C ILE A 200 3.66 2.50 1.53
N VAL A 201 3.41 1.20 1.53
CA VAL A 201 4.15 0.20 0.74
C VAL A 201 3.19 -0.49 -0.22
N ILE A 202 3.65 -0.70 -1.46
CA ILE A 202 2.94 -1.37 -2.53
C ILE A 202 3.76 -2.57 -3.02
#